data_e3913611f504c158281524a8e1572445
#
_entry.id   e3913611f504c158281524a8e1572445
#
_cell.length_a   1.000
_cell.length_b   1.000
_cell.length_c   1.000
_cell.angle_alpha   90.00
_cell.angle_beta   90.00
_cell.angle_gamma   90.00
#
_symmetry.space_group_name_H-M   'P 1'
#
loop_
_entity.id
_entity.type
_entity.pdbx_description
1 polymer ?
#
loop_
_entity_poly.entity_id
_entity_poly.type
_entity_poly.pdbx_seq_one_letter_code
_entity_poly.pdbx_strand_id
1 'polypeptide(L)'
;GSMIGSSKPGLDGLVGEEAKSAVISLLEREGSGVGTTQYRLRDWLLSRQRFWGTPIPMIHCESCGTVPVPRKDLPVTLPLDLTFTEDQGGNPLASHEKFCKVKCPECGNEARRETDTMDTFYDSSWYFMRFCDADNSELPFSRKSVDYWMGGGVDLYIGGIEHAVMHLLYARFFTKATRDMGMNSVGEPFGRLVCQGMLNAPAPYCSSCNAEYHVDFESQPCPSCGDALGTRSAKTVSYTHLRAHETEQHL
;
A
#
# COMPACT_ATOMS: atom_id res chain seq x y z
N GLY A 1 11.63 1.03 36.26
CA GLY A 1 12.55 1.49 37.29
C GLY A 1 12.33 2.97 37.58
N SER A 2 12.70 3.41 38.77
CA SER A 2 12.70 4.83 39.15
C SER A 2 14.04 5.47 38.80
N MET A 3 14.04 6.76 38.52
CA MET A 3 15.26 7.54 38.39
C MET A 3 15.96 7.66 39.74
N ILE A 4 17.24 7.37 39.79
CA ILE A 4 18.05 7.41 41.03
C ILE A 4 19.36 8.10 40.72
N GLY A 5 19.80 9.00 41.64
CA GLY A 5 21.10 9.67 41.56
C GLY A 5 21.24 10.71 40.46
N SER A 6 20.14 11.35 40.08
CA SER A 6 20.21 12.48 39.14
C SER A 6 20.89 13.68 39.80
N SER A 7 21.88 14.25 39.11
CA SER A 7 22.50 15.52 39.52
C SER A 7 21.59 16.73 39.29
N LYS A 8 20.45 16.55 38.64
CA LYS A 8 19.48 17.59 38.34
C LYS A 8 18.32 17.57 39.34
N PRO A 9 17.99 18.70 39.97
CA PRO A 9 16.92 18.76 40.97
C PRO A 9 15.55 18.39 40.36
N GLY A 10 14.76 17.63 41.11
CA GLY A 10 13.39 17.30 40.77
C GLY A 10 13.20 16.10 39.83
N LEU A 11 14.26 15.33 39.54
CA LEU A 11 14.17 14.11 38.73
C LEU A 11 14.19 12.82 39.55
N ASP A 12 14.78 12.86 40.76
CA ASP A 12 14.86 11.68 41.61
C ASP A 12 13.49 11.23 42.09
N GLY A 13 13.28 9.91 42.05
CA GLY A 13 12.02 9.28 42.45
C GLY A 13 10.94 9.21 41.40
N LEU A 14 11.08 9.93 40.28
CA LEU A 14 10.12 9.88 39.18
C LEU A 14 10.18 8.52 38.46
N VAL A 15 9.03 8.07 37.95
CA VAL A 15 8.91 6.77 37.25
C VAL A 15 8.14 6.91 35.93
N GLY A 16 8.44 6.04 34.97
CA GLY A 16 7.68 5.88 33.72
C GLY A 16 7.55 7.17 32.91
N GLU A 17 6.34 7.50 32.49
CA GLU A 17 6.05 8.69 31.66
C GLU A 17 6.28 10.01 32.39
N GLU A 18 6.10 10.05 33.71
CA GLU A 18 6.39 11.23 34.52
C GLU A 18 7.90 11.58 34.47
N ALA A 19 8.75 10.59 34.65
CA ALA A 19 10.19 10.77 34.53
C ALA A 19 10.62 11.25 33.13
N LYS A 20 10.04 10.63 32.10
CA LYS A 20 10.29 10.99 30.70
C LYS A 20 9.88 12.44 30.41
N SER A 21 8.68 12.83 30.82
CA SER A 21 8.18 14.19 30.61
C SER A 21 9.03 15.23 31.35
N ALA A 22 9.44 14.94 32.58
CA ALA A 22 10.30 15.83 33.35
C ALA A 22 11.69 16.03 32.72
N VAL A 23 12.30 14.94 32.20
CA VAL A 23 13.59 15.02 31.47
C VAL A 23 13.44 15.80 30.18
N ILE A 24 12.39 15.56 29.37
CA ILE A 24 12.14 16.31 28.13
C ILE A 24 12.02 17.81 28.45
N SER A 25 11.17 18.16 29.41
CA SER A 25 10.98 19.56 29.82
C SER A 25 12.27 20.23 30.33
N LEU A 26 13.15 19.47 30.97
CA LEU A 26 14.45 19.97 31.39
C LEU A 26 15.35 20.28 30.20
N LEU A 27 15.47 19.32 29.25
CA LEU A 27 16.31 19.47 28.06
C LEU A 27 15.84 20.63 27.18
N GLU A 28 14.52 20.83 27.07
CA GLU A 28 13.92 21.94 26.33
C GLU A 28 14.27 23.28 26.99
N ARG A 29 14.17 23.39 28.31
CA ARG A 29 14.54 24.60 29.05
C ARG A 29 16.04 24.93 28.96
N GLU A 30 16.89 23.92 28.91
CA GLU A 30 18.33 24.09 28.74
C GLU A 30 18.75 24.31 27.28
N GLY A 31 17.81 24.24 26.32
CA GLY A 31 18.10 24.38 24.88
C GLY A 31 18.96 23.25 24.30
N SER A 32 19.07 22.12 25.01
CA SER A 32 19.91 20.97 24.65
C SER A 32 19.13 19.83 23.98
N GLY A 33 17.81 19.93 23.89
CA GLY A 33 16.99 18.93 23.22
C GLY A 33 15.55 19.39 23.04
N VAL A 34 14.80 18.69 22.20
CA VAL A 34 13.36 18.89 21.93
C VAL A 34 12.64 17.57 21.99
N GLY A 35 11.47 17.55 22.62
CA GLY A 35 10.60 16.38 22.62
C GLY A 35 10.11 16.05 21.21
N THR A 36 10.34 14.82 20.75
CA THR A 36 9.86 14.36 19.46
C THR A 36 9.07 13.07 19.60
N THR A 37 8.04 12.93 18.78
CA THR A 37 7.28 11.69 18.67
C THR A 37 7.78 10.89 17.48
N GLN A 38 8.27 9.68 17.74
CA GLN A 38 8.65 8.75 16.68
C GLN A 38 7.60 7.65 16.57
N TYR A 39 7.03 7.49 15.39
CA TYR A 39 6.08 6.43 15.12
C TYR A 39 6.83 5.14 14.76
N ARG A 40 6.34 3.99 15.24
CA ARG A 40 6.89 2.67 14.90
C ARG A 40 6.42 2.16 13.55
N LEU A 41 5.34 2.74 13.03
CA LEU A 41 4.84 2.44 11.70
C LEU A 41 5.82 3.02 10.66
N ARG A 42 6.23 2.20 9.69
CA ARG A 42 7.04 2.64 8.57
C ARG A 42 6.18 3.45 7.60
N ASP A 43 6.84 4.38 6.88
CA ASP A 43 6.18 5.13 5.83
C ASP A 43 5.67 4.18 4.73
N TRP A 44 4.52 4.51 4.18
CA TRP A 44 4.00 3.83 3.01
C TRP A 44 4.77 4.30 1.77
N LEU A 45 5.62 3.43 1.24
CA LEU A 45 6.31 3.67 -0.02
C LEU A 45 5.32 3.50 -1.17
N LEU A 46 4.76 4.61 -1.64
CA LEU A 46 3.67 4.63 -2.60
C LEU A 46 4.12 4.36 -4.03
N SER A 47 5.31 4.82 -4.42
CA SER A 47 5.85 4.73 -5.78
C SER A 47 6.21 3.31 -6.23
N ARG A 48 5.85 2.97 -7.47
CA ARG A 48 6.22 1.71 -8.14
C ARG A 48 6.67 1.99 -9.57
N GLN A 49 7.77 1.38 -9.99
CA GLN A 49 8.34 1.43 -11.34
C GLN A 49 7.65 0.41 -12.24
N ARG A 50 6.39 0.69 -12.58
CA ARG A 50 5.52 -0.19 -13.37
C ARG A 50 4.89 0.59 -14.52
N PHE A 51 4.60 -0.10 -15.63
CA PHE A 51 3.84 0.48 -16.74
C PHE A 51 2.32 0.43 -16.54
N TRP A 52 1.85 -0.10 -15.45
CA TRP A 52 0.45 -0.23 -15.08
C TRP A 52 0.21 0.29 -13.66
N GLY A 53 -1.05 0.53 -13.31
CA GLY A 53 -1.46 1.12 -12.05
C GLY A 53 -1.81 2.60 -12.20
N THR A 54 -2.24 3.25 -11.12
CA THR A 54 -2.62 4.66 -11.12
C THR A 54 -1.39 5.56 -11.25
N PRO A 55 -1.26 6.38 -12.31
CA PRO A 55 -0.13 7.30 -12.45
C PRO A 55 -0.10 8.33 -11.33
N ILE A 56 1.10 8.68 -10.87
CA ILE A 56 1.29 9.76 -9.90
C ILE A 56 1.22 11.10 -10.65
N PRO A 57 0.24 11.99 -10.36
CA PRO A 57 -0.02 13.18 -11.15
C PRO A 57 0.92 14.34 -10.80
N MET A 58 2.23 14.11 -10.95
CA MET A 58 3.27 15.09 -10.64
C MET A 58 4.17 15.35 -11.85
N ILE A 59 4.77 16.54 -11.89
CA ILE A 59 5.70 16.99 -12.92
C ILE A 59 6.95 17.54 -12.22
N HIS A 60 8.12 17.13 -12.68
CA HIS A 60 9.42 17.58 -12.19
C HIS A 60 9.99 18.64 -13.11
N CYS A 61 10.12 19.84 -12.60
CA CYS A 61 10.66 21.01 -13.29
C CYS A 61 11.97 21.47 -12.63
N GLU A 62 13.00 21.73 -13.40
CA GLU A 62 14.29 22.19 -12.86
C GLU A 62 14.17 23.54 -12.13
N SER A 63 13.28 24.43 -12.59
CA SER A 63 13.10 25.76 -12.00
C SER A 63 12.08 25.79 -10.85
N CYS A 64 10.98 25.03 -10.96
CA CYS A 64 9.85 25.08 -10.00
C CYS A 64 9.85 23.91 -9.01
N GLY A 65 10.74 22.93 -9.20
CA GLY A 65 10.73 21.70 -8.41
C GLY A 65 9.60 20.75 -8.84
N THR A 66 9.04 20.02 -7.90
CA THR A 66 7.92 19.07 -8.15
C THR A 66 6.59 19.79 -8.04
N VAL A 67 5.84 19.84 -9.14
CA VAL A 67 4.56 20.54 -9.25
C VAL A 67 3.45 19.55 -9.62
N PRO A 68 2.18 19.73 -9.15
CA PRO A 68 1.08 18.86 -9.51
C PRO A 68 0.63 19.08 -10.96
N VAL A 69 0.12 18.03 -11.59
CA VAL A 69 -0.62 18.14 -12.87
C VAL A 69 -1.87 18.99 -12.62
N PRO A 70 -2.14 20.00 -13.46
CA PRO A 70 -3.34 20.82 -13.32
C PRO A 70 -4.62 20.00 -13.37
N ARG A 71 -5.60 20.37 -12.56
CA ARG A 71 -6.87 19.61 -12.45
C ARG A 71 -7.60 19.43 -13.79
N LYS A 72 -7.49 20.40 -14.69
CA LYS A 72 -8.07 20.34 -16.05
C LYS A 72 -7.42 19.29 -16.96
N ASP A 73 -6.19 18.87 -16.63
CA ASP A 73 -5.39 17.92 -17.40
C ASP A 73 -5.42 16.50 -16.78
N LEU A 74 -6.29 16.29 -15.78
CA LEU A 74 -6.57 14.97 -15.19
C LEU A 74 -7.74 14.28 -15.93
N PRO A 75 -7.74 12.95 -15.99
CA PRO A 75 -6.75 12.02 -15.43
C PRO A 75 -5.48 11.94 -16.29
N VAL A 76 -4.34 11.63 -15.64
CA VAL A 76 -3.12 11.21 -16.37
C VAL A 76 -3.37 9.81 -16.89
N THR A 77 -3.37 9.62 -18.21
CA THR A 77 -3.60 8.33 -18.85
C THR A 77 -2.27 7.66 -19.21
N LEU A 78 -2.20 6.36 -19.01
CA LEU A 78 -1.03 5.56 -19.41
C LEU A 78 -1.01 5.40 -20.94
N PRO A 79 0.19 5.40 -21.57
CA PRO A 79 0.32 5.15 -23.00
C PRO A 79 0.00 3.68 -23.32
N LEU A 80 -0.70 3.46 -24.43
CA LEU A 80 -1.05 2.13 -24.93
C LEU A 80 -0.05 1.60 -25.97
N ASP A 81 0.88 2.44 -26.41
CA ASP A 81 1.89 2.15 -27.46
C ASP A 81 3.26 1.83 -26.87
N LEU A 82 3.31 1.26 -25.67
CA LEU A 82 4.55 0.81 -25.04
C LEU A 82 5.10 -0.44 -25.77
N THR A 83 6.37 -0.37 -26.12
CA THR A 83 7.11 -1.53 -26.62
C THR A 83 8.05 -2.05 -25.53
N PHE A 84 8.00 -3.34 -25.26
CA PHE A 84 8.89 -4.00 -24.32
C PHE A 84 10.03 -4.64 -25.09
N THR A 85 11.26 -4.28 -24.76
CA THR A 85 12.45 -4.98 -25.25
C THR A 85 13.17 -5.63 -24.08
N GLU A 86 13.66 -6.84 -24.24
CA GLU A 86 14.33 -7.61 -23.18
C GLU A 86 15.55 -6.88 -22.60
N ASP A 87 16.18 -6.00 -23.38
CA ASP A 87 17.35 -5.22 -22.98
C ASP A 87 17.02 -3.94 -22.19
N GLN A 88 15.75 -3.55 -22.09
CA GLN A 88 15.34 -2.37 -21.35
C GLN A 88 15.08 -2.71 -19.87
N GLY A 89 16.17 -2.81 -19.09
CA GLY A 89 16.05 -2.80 -17.63
C GLY A 89 15.51 -1.45 -17.15
N GLY A 90 14.61 -1.47 -16.15
CA GLY A 90 14.10 -0.25 -15.50
C GLY A 90 12.61 0.02 -15.75
N ASN A 91 12.19 1.27 -15.50
CA ASN A 91 10.79 1.68 -15.64
C ASN A 91 10.41 1.91 -17.12
N PRO A 92 9.52 1.12 -17.72
CA PRO A 92 9.14 1.26 -19.13
C PRO A 92 8.52 2.62 -19.47
N LEU A 93 7.80 3.25 -18.53
CA LEU A 93 7.24 4.59 -18.70
C LEU A 93 8.32 5.66 -18.80
N ALA A 94 9.47 5.47 -18.14
CA ALA A 94 10.56 6.44 -18.14
C ALA A 94 11.25 6.55 -19.51
N SER A 95 11.15 5.52 -20.34
CA SER A 95 11.67 5.51 -21.71
C SER A 95 10.68 6.02 -22.76
N HIS A 96 9.41 6.17 -22.41
CA HIS A 96 8.36 6.65 -23.34
C HIS A 96 8.35 8.18 -23.44
N GLU A 97 9.06 8.72 -24.43
CA GLU A 97 9.31 10.15 -24.58
C GLU A 97 8.04 11.02 -24.58
N LYS A 98 6.99 10.61 -25.32
CA LYS A 98 5.72 11.35 -25.39
C LYS A 98 5.01 11.43 -24.03
N PHE A 99 5.19 10.43 -23.17
CA PHE A 99 4.62 10.43 -21.84
C PHE A 99 5.45 11.27 -20.87
N CYS A 100 6.78 11.18 -20.96
CA CYS A 100 7.69 11.83 -20.02
C CYS A 100 7.86 13.32 -20.27
N LYS A 101 8.02 13.75 -21.55
CA LYS A 101 8.32 15.13 -21.89
C LYS A 101 7.06 15.98 -21.87
N VAL A 102 6.99 16.93 -20.97
CA VAL A 102 5.85 17.83 -20.78
C VAL A 102 6.31 19.26 -20.55
N LYS A 103 5.39 20.20 -20.61
CA LYS A 103 5.64 21.58 -20.19
C LYS A 103 5.28 21.74 -18.70
N CYS A 104 6.09 22.48 -17.98
CA CYS A 104 5.77 22.87 -16.61
C CYS A 104 4.52 23.75 -16.58
N PRO A 105 3.49 23.43 -15.79
CA PRO A 105 2.28 24.23 -15.74
C PRO A 105 2.46 25.61 -15.10
N GLU A 106 3.52 25.81 -14.32
CA GLU A 106 3.82 27.07 -13.64
C GLU A 106 4.68 28.03 -14.47
N CYS A 107 5.79 27.53 -15.04
CA CYS A 107 6.74 28.40 -15.75
C CYS A 107 6.77 28.18 -17.28
N GLY A 108 6.12 27.14 -17.81
CA GLY A 108 6.10 26.83 -19.23
C GLY A 108 7.38 26.19 -19.78
N ASN A 109 8.42 26.06 -18.99
CA ASN A 109 9.68 25.42 -19.39
C ASN A 109 9.49 23.92 -19.64
N GLU A 110 10.49 23.32 -20.28
CA GLU A 110 10.54 21.85 -20.40
C GLU A 110 10.64 21.20 -19.04
N ALA A 111 9.91 20.12 -18.85
CA ALA A 111 9.79 19.40 -17.60
C ALA A 111 9.56 17.91 -17.86
N ARG A 112 9.67 17.08 -16.85
CA ARG A 112 9.40 15.64 -16.93
C ARG A 112 8.22 15.27 -16.08
N ARG A 113 7.30 14.51 -16.67
CA ARG A 113 6.23 13.85 -15.91
C ARG A 113 6.82 12.78 -15.00
N GLU A 114 6.21 12.59 -13.83
CA GLU A 114 6.46 11.43 -12.99
C GLU A 114 6.11 10.14 -13.76
N THR A 115 7.00 9.17 -13.72
CA THR A 115 6.85 7.91 -14.46
C THR A 115 6.54 6.73 -13.55
N ASP A 116 6.58 6.92 -12.25
CA ASP A 116 6.14 5.91 -11.31
C ASP A 116 4.61 5.88 -11.24
N THR A 117 4.08 4.71 -10.95
CA THR A 117 2.66 4.51 -10.64
C THR A 117 2.48 4.26 -9.15
N MET A 118 1.28 4.44 -8.66
CA MET A 118 0.95 4.18 -7.27
C MET A 118 0.89 2.68 -6.98
N ASP A 119 1.22 2.31 -5.75
CA ASP A 119 1.01 0.97 -5.22
C ASP A 119 -0.45 0.55 -5.36
N THR A 120 -0.68 -0.73 -5.65
CA THR A 120 -2.04 -1.30 -5.77
C THR A 120 -2.88 -1.12 -4.51
N PHE A 121 -2.25 -1.04 -3.34
CA PHE A 121 -2.98 -0.75 -2.10
C PHE A 121 -3.56 0.66 -2.06
N TYR A 122 -3.09 1.58 -2.87
CA TYR A 122 -3.72 2.89 -3.03
C TYR A 122 -5.15 2.75 -3.55
N ASP A 123 -5.32 2.02 -4.65
CA ASP A 123 -6.64 1.80 -5.24
C ASP A 123 -7.55 0.96 -4.33
N SER A 124 -7.00 -0.09 -3.73
CA SER A 124 -7.74 -0.97 -2.81
C SER A 124 -8.08 -0.32 -1.47
N SER A 125 -7.49 0.82 -1.14
CA SER A 125 -7.73 1.50 0.14
C SER A 125 -9.09 2.19 0.22
N TRP A 126 -9.78 2.39 -0.90
CA TRP A 126 -11.02 3.16 -0.96
C TRP A 126 -12.08 2.62 -1.91
N TYR A 127 -11.86 1.49 -2.59
CA TYR A 127 -12.79 0.91 -3.56
C TYR A 127 -14.20 0.70 -3.00
N PHE A 128 -14.33 0.35 -1.72
CA PHE A 128 -15.60 0.19 -1.03
C PHE A 128 -16.40 1.51 -0.92
N MET A 129 -15.73 2.66 -0.86
CA MET A 129 -16.37 3.98 -0.96
C MET A 129 -16.80 4.25 -2.40
N ARG A 130 -15.98 3.88 -3.40
CA ARG A 130 -16.33 4.00 -4.81
C ARG A 130 -17.58 3.19 -5.17
N PHE A 131 -17.77 2.02 -4.58
CA PHE A 131 -18.97 1.21 -4.77
C PHE A 131 -20.27 1.93 -4.36
N CYS A 132 -20.19 2.85 -3.40
CA CYS A 132 -21.35 3.65 -3.00
C CYS A 132 -21.81 4.65 -4.08
N ASP A 133 -20.95 4.97 -5.06
CA ASP A 133 -21.19 6.02 -6.06
C ASP A 133 -20.38 5.73 -7.35
N ALA A 134 -20.52 4.53 -7.89
CA ALA A 134 -19.67 4.02 -8.98
C ALA A 134 -19.77 4.80 -10.29
N ASP A 135 -20.93 5.39 -10.58
CA ASP A 135 -21.20 6.13 -11.82
C ASP A 135 -20.84 7.62 -11.74
N ASN A 136 -20.30 8.08 -10.63
CA ASN A 136 -19.91 9.48 -10.45
C ASN A 136 -18.70 9.83 -11.33
N SER A 137 -18.89 10.69 -12.33
CA SER A 137 -17.85 11.12 -13.25
C SER A 137 -17.02 12.30 -12.75
N GLU A 138 -17.50 13.03 -11.73
CA GLU A 138 -16.91 14.28 -11.25
C GLU A 138 -16.05 14.09 -9.99
N LEU A 139 -16.46 13.17 -9.13
CA LEU A 139 -15.83 12.92 -7.83
C LEU A 139 -15.48 11.42 -7.67
N PRO A 140 -14.50 11.09 -6.88
CA PRO A 140 -14.23 9.68 -6.52
C PRO A 140 -15.45 9.01 -5.90
N PHE A 141 -16.21 9.75 -5.11
CA PHE A 141 -17.51 9.41 -4.54
C PHE A 141 -18.17 10.68 -3.98
N SER A 142 -19.49 10.72 -3.87
CA SER A 142 -20.19 11.79 -3.17
C SER A 142 -20.26 11.48 -1.68
N ARG A 143 -20.07 12.49 -0.85
CA ARG A 143 -20.23 12.39 0.60
C ARG A 143 -21.59 11.82 0.98
N LYS A 144 -22.64 12.28 0.32
CA LYS A 144 -24.01 11.85 0.60
C LYS A 144 -24.19 10.34 0.42
N SER A 145 -23.65 9.77 -0.65
CA SER A 145 -23.75 8.34 -0.93
C SER A 145 -22.94 7.51 0.07
N VAL A 146 -21.72 7.94 0.36
CA VAL A 146 -20.87 7.24 1.34
C VAL A 146 -21.48 7.32 2.75
N ASP A 147 -21.92 8.49 3.18
CA ASP A 147 -22.54 8.67 4.51
C ASP A 147 -23.85 7.87 4.64
N TYR A 148 -24.62 7.72 3.55
CA TYR A 148 -25.82 6.89 3.54
C TYR A 148 -25.53 5.41 3.66
N TRP A 149 -24.61 4.89 2.84
CA TRP A 149 -24.30 3.45 2.80
C TRP A 149 -23.33 3.01 3.89
N MET A 150 -22.44 3.89 4.36
CA MET A 150 -21.34 3.58 5.25
C MET A 150 -21.31 4.46 6.52
N GLY A 151 -22.44 5.02 6.95
CA GLY A 151 -22.47 5.94 8.11
C GLY A 151 -21.87 5.35 9.40
N GLY A 152 -21.89 4.04 9.57
CA GLY A 152 -21.24 3.29 10.65
C GLY A 152 -20.04 2.44 10.22
N GLY A 153 -19.53 2.63 8.99
CA GLY A 153 -18.61 1.71 8.31
C GLY A 153 -19.36 0.61 7.55
N VAL A 154 -18.66 -0.18 6.75
CA VAL A 154 -19.21 -1.38 6.11
C VAL A 154 -19.59 -2.39 7.19
N ASP A 155 -20.83 -2.85 7.19
CA ASP A 155 -21.39 -3.69 8.28
C ASP A 155 -20.59 -4.97 8.51
N LEU A 156 -20.20 -5.64 7.42
CA LEU A 156 -19.43 -6.88 7.46
C LEU A 156 -18.38 -6.90 6.36
N TYR A 157 -17.13 -7.05 6.75
CA TYR A 157 -15.99 -7.21 5.85
C TYR A 157 -15.33 -8.57 6.06
N ILE A 158 -15.14 -9.33 4.98
CA ILE A 158 -14.59 -10.68 5.04
C ILE A 158 -13.32 -10.74 4.22
N GLY A 159 -12.25 -11.25 4.80
CA GLY A 159 -10.96 -11.34 4.10
C GLY A 159 -9.91 -12.15 4.86
N GLY A 160 -8.73 -12.30 4.26
CA GLY A 160 -7.61 -13.01 4.86
C GLY A 160 -6.98 -12.24 6.02
N ILE A 161 -6.46 -12.97 6.99
CA ILE A 161 -5.78 -12.40 8.17
C ILE A 161 -4.51 -11.63 7.79
N GLU A 162 -3.86 -11.97 6.68
CA GLU A 162 -2.66 -11.30 6.16
C GLU A 162 -2.86 -9.82 5.89
N HIS A 163 -4.10 -9.39 5.62
CA HIS A 163 -4.43 -7.99 5.37
C HIS A 163 -4.48 -7.13 6.63
N ALA A 164 -4.38 -7.72 7.83
CA ALA A 164 -4.39 -6.97 9.10
C ALA A 164 -3.25 -5.92 9.17
N VAL A 165 -2.10 -6.22 8.60
CA VAL A 165 -0.91 -5.36 8.58
C VAL A 165 -0.63 -4.73 7.21
N MET A 166 -1.53 -4.87 6.25
CA MET A 166 -1.43 -4.34 4.89
C MET A 166 -2.69 -3.54 4.53
N HIS A 167 -3.58 -4.11 3.73
CA HIS A 167 -4.79 -3.47 3.23
C HIS A 167 -5.61 -2.76 4.32
N LEU A 168 -5.83 -3.38 5.47
CA LEU A 168 -6.67 -2.81 6.53
C LEU A 168 -6.07 -1.54 7.14
N LEU A 169 -4.74 -1.45 7.26
CA LEU A 169 -4.07 -0.23 7.71
C LEU A 169 -4.28 0.91 6.72
N TYR A 170 -4.10 0.62 5.43
CA TYR A 170 -4.25 1.64 4.38
C TYR A 170 -5.71 2.05 4.20
N ALA A 171 -6.66 1.12 4.26
CA ALA A 171 -8.08 1.42 4.22
C ALA A 171 -8.51 2.33 5.38
N ARG A 172 -8.03 2.08 6.60
CA ARG A 172 -8.25 2.93 7.76
C ARG A 172 -7.62 4.31 7.59
N PHE A 173 -6.38 4.37 7.12
CA PHE A 173 -5.69 5.63 6.85
C PHE A 173 -6.47 6.46 5.83
N PHE A 174 -6.83 5.87 4.69
CA PHE A 174 -7.54 6.56 3.62
C PHE A 174 -8.92 7.07 4.06
N THR A 175 -9.67 6.25 4.79
CA THR A 175 -10.98 6.64 5.35
C THR A 175 -10.86 7.83 6.27
N LYS A 176 -9.88 7.83 7.19
CA LYS A 176 -9.67 8.93 8.12
C LYS A 176 -9.17 10.20 7.43
N ALA A 177 -8.23 10.06 6.48
CA ALA A 177 -7.72 11.20 5.71
C ALA A 177 -8.83 11.87 4.89
N THR A 178 -9.64 11.09 4.18
CA THR A 178 -10.77 11.64 3.40
C THR A 178 -11.88 12.21 4.28
N ARG A 179 -12.08 11.67 5.49
CA ARG A 179 -12.97 12.29 6.50
C ARG A 179 -12.43 13.65 6.93
N ASP A 180 -11.15 13.74 7.24
CA ASP A 180 -10.52 14.99 7.69
C ASP A 180 -10.52 16.06 6.57
N MET A 181 -10.54 15.63 5.30
CA MET A 181 -10.78 16.48 4.13
C MET A 181 -12.27 16.86 3.92
N GLY A 182 -13.18 16.36 4.75
CA GLY A 182 -14.61 16.60 4.64
C GLY A 182 -15.34 15.80 3.57
N MET A 183 -14.71 14.80 2.96
CA MET A 183 -15.27 13.99 1.88
C MET A 183 -16.24 12.90 2.38
N ASN A 184 -16.15 12.50 3.64
CA ASN A 184 -17.06 11.57 4.30
C ASN A 184 -17.13 11.88 5.81
N SER A 185 -18.04 11.20 6.54
CA SER A 185 -18.16 11.29 8.01
C SER A 185 -17.77 9.99 8.72
N VAL A 186 -17.26 9.00 7.97
CA VAL A 186 -16.97 7.64 8.47
C VAL A 186 -15.73 7.64 9.36
N GLY A 187 -15.84 7.12 10.58
CA GLY A 187 -14.72 7.03 11.52
C GLY A 187 -13.79 5.84 11.29
N GLU A 188 -14.38 4.68 10.99
CA GLU A 188 -13.69 3.42 10.67
C GLU A 188 -14.33 2.79 9.44
N PRO A 189 -13.53 2.23 8.49
CA PRO A 189 -14.07 1.73 7.23
C PRO A 189 -14.99 0.51 7.42
N PHE A 190 -14.74 -0.32 8.43
CA PHE A 190 -15.42 -1.59 8.64
C PHE A 190 -15.95 -1.69 10.07
N GLY A 191 -17.25 -1.95 10.21
CA GLY A 191 -17.91 -2.15 11.49
C GLY A 191 -17.56 -3.51 12.11
N ARG A 192 -17.46 -4.54 11.28
CA ARG A 192 -17.10 -5.90 11.67
C ARG A 192 -16.19 -6.55 10.64
N LEU A 193 -15.07 -7.12 11.10
CA LEU A 193 -14.16 -7.93 10.28
C LEU A 193 -14.31 -9.41 10.66
N VAL A 194 -14.43 -10.27 9.65
CA VAL A 194 -14.36 -11.73 9.80
C VAL A 194 -13.18 -12.23 8.97
N CYS A 195 -12.17 -12.75 9.65
CA CYS A 195 -11.04 -13.39 8.99
C CYS A 195 -11.38 -14.87 8.77
N GLN A 196 -11.41 -15.26 7.51
CA GLN A 196 -11.52 -16.68 7.14
C GLN A 196 -10.15 -17.36 7.34
N GLY A 197 -10.16 -18.69 7.52
CA GLY A 197 -8.95 -19.49 7.56
C GLY A 197 -8.18 -19.43 6.23
N MET A 198 -6.92 -19.83 6.26
CA MET A 198 -6.13 -19.94 5.04
C MET A 198 -6.66 -21.07 4.15
N LEU A 199 -6.82 -20.78 2.87
CA LEU A 199 -7.11 -21.79 1.86
C LEU A 199 -5.85 -22.62 1.62
N ASN A 200 -5.95 -23.91 1.88
CA ASN A 200 -4.89 -24.87 1.58
C ASN A 200 -5.33 -25.71 0.38
N ALA A 201 -4.43 -25.89 -0.58
CA ALA A 201 -4.62 -26.82 -1.67
C ALA A 201 -3.73 -28.06 -1.45
N PRO A 202 -4.15 -29.25 -1.92
CA PRO A 202 -3.26 -30.39 -1.95
C PRO A 202 -2.11 -30.09 -2.93
N ALA A 203 -0.89 -30.39 -2.54
CA ALA A 203 0.28 -30.28 -3.40
C ALA A 203 1.00 -31.64 -3.52
N PRO A 204 1.54 -31.97 -4.70
CA PRO A 204 2.41 -33.14 -4.87
C PRO A 204 3.63 -33.01 -3.96
N TYR A 205 3.92 -34.05 -3.22
CA TYR A 205 4.97 -34.07 -2.21
C TYR A 205 5.81 -35.32 -2.31
N CYS A 206 7.12 -35.15 -2.32
CA CYS A 206 8.10 -36.23 -2.23
C CYS A 206 8.57 -36.42 -0.79
N SER A 207 8.26 -37.57 -0.21
CA SER A 207 8.69 -37.91 1.17
C SER A 207 10.21 -38.12 1.28
N SER A 208 10.85 -38.63 0.23
CA SER A 208 12.29 -38.91 0.19
C SER A 208 13.12 -37.64 0.10
N CYS A 209 12.68 -36.67 -0.72
CA CYS A 209 13.36 -35.38 -0.90
C CYS A 209 12.86 -34.31 0.08
N ASN A 210 11.75 -34.56 0.81
CA ASN A 210 11.06 -33.59 1.65
C ASN A 210 10.72 -32.29 0.89
N ALA A 211 10.27 -32.41 -0.37
CA ALA A 211 10.02 -31.30 -1.27
C ALA A 211 8.58 -31.33 -1.78
N GLU A 212 7.99 -30.13 -1.89
CA GLU A 212 6.67 -29.88 -2.50
C GLU A 212 6.88 -29.44 -3.96
N TYR A 213 5.96 -29.85 -4.85
CA TYR A 213 6.01 -29.55 -6.27
C TYR A 213 4.70 -28.91 -6.72
N HIS A 214 4.75 -28.26 -7.89
CA HIS A 214 3.57 -27.70 -8.51
C HIS A 214 2.55 -28.81 -8.88
N VAL A 215 1.27 -28.45 -8.95
CA VAL A 215 0.18 -29.40 -9.29
C VAL A 215 0.38 -30.12 -10.62
N ASP A 216 1.10 -29.53 -11.56
CA ASP A 216 1.45 -30.15 -12.83
C ASP A 216 2.25 -31.46 -12.69
N PHE A 217 2.84 -31.69 -11.52
CA PHE A 217 3.57 -32.91 -11.19
C PHE A 217 2.71 -34.00 -10.51
N GLU A 218 1.41 -33.80 -10.35
CA GLU A 218 0.53 -34.70 -9.60
C GLU A 218 0.58 -36.16 -10.08
N SER A 219 0.83 -36.36 -11.37
CA SER A 219 0.91 -37.70 -12.00
C SER A 219 2.32 -38.08 -12.47
N GLN A 220 3.34 -37.33 -12.04
CA GLN A 220 4.73 -37.54 -12.46
C GLN A 220 5.57 -38.03 -11.29
N PRO A 221 6.66 -38.77 -11.56
CA PRO A 221 7.63 -39.09 -10.52
C PRO A 221 8.38 -37.83 -10.07
N CYS A 222 8.91 -37.89 -8.86
CA CYS A 222 9.73 -36.79 -8.29
C CYS A 222 10.87 -36.40 -9.24
N PRO A 223 10.98 -35.14 -9.66
CA PRO A 223 12.03 -34.69 -10.58
C PRO A 223 13.45 -34.85 -10.00
N SER A 224 13.57 -34.91 -8.67
CA SER A 224 14.87 -34.98 -7.99
C SER A 224 15.36 -36.40 -7.72
N CYS A 225 14.45 -37.34 -7.41
CA CYS A 225 14.87 -38.72 -7.03
C CYS A 225 14.13 -39.83 -7.79
N GLY A 226 13.11 -39.49 -8.58
CA GLY A 226 12.33 -40.48 -9.35
C GLY A 226 11.26 -41.22 -8.55
N ASP A 227 11.13 -41.00 -7.24
CA ASP A 227 10.13 -41.67 -6.41
C ASP A 227 8.71 -41.17 -6.73
N ALA A 228 7.72 -41.99 -6.40
CA ALA A 228 6.32 -41.60 -6.53
C ALA A 228 6.00 -40.43 -5.59
N LEU A 229 5.28 -39.44 -6.14
CA LEU A 229 4.80 -38.33 -5.33
C LEU A 229 3.53 -38.72 -4.57
N GLY A 230 3.52 -38.40 -3.29
CA GLY A 230 2.30 -38.39 -2.47
C GLY A 230 1.63 -37.02 -2.52
N THR A 231 0.56 -36.88 -1.77
CA THR A 231 -0.15 -35.59 -1.63
C THR A 231 -0.02 -35.09 -0.20
N ARG A 232 0.32 -33.82 -0.05
CA ARG A 232 0.34 -33.13 1.25
C ARG A 232 -0.50 -31.88 1.17
N SER A 233 -1.19 -31.54 2.26
CA SER A 233 -1.81 -30.23 2.37
C SER A 233 -0.69 -29.18 2.46
N ALA A 234 -0.52 -28.40 1.41
CA ALA A 234 0.44 -27.30 1.41
C ALA A 234 -0.02 -26.25 2.42
N LYS A 235 0.86 -25.86 3.32
CA LYS A 235 0.56 -24.85 4.34
C LYS A 235 0.29 -23.47 3.79
N THR A 236 0.62 -23.25 2.53
CA THR A 236 0.33 -21.99 1.83
C THR A 236 0.47 -22.24 0.34
N VAL A 237 -0.64 -22.28 -0.38
CA VAL A 237 -0.57 -21.88 -1.79
C VAL A 237 -0.34 -20.37 -1.72
N SER A 238 0.84 -19.95 -2.12
CA SER A 238 1.15 -18.52 -2.20
C SER A 238 0.05 -17.84 -3.03
N TYR A 239 -0.54 -16.79 -2.49
CA TYR A 239 -1.56 -15.97 -3.18
C TYR A 239 -1.10 -15.51 -4.57
N THR A 240 0.20 -15.46 -4.80
CA THR A 240 0.85 -15.19 -6.08
C THR A 240 0.61 -16.27 -7.14
N HIS A 241 0.44 -17.54 -6.77
CA HIS A 241 0.16 -18.60 -7.73
C HIS A 241 -1.29 -18.62 -8.21
N LEU A 242 -2.26 -18.34 -7.34
CA LEU A 242 -3.66 -18.20 -7.75
C LEU A 242 -3.88 -16.97 -8.64
N ARG A 243 -3.18 -15.86 -8.37
CA ARG A 243 -3.23 -14.67 -9.24
C ARG A 243 -2.59 -14.86 -10.61
N ALA A 244 -1.56 -15.67 -10.74
CA ALA A 244 -0.93 -15.97 -12.03
C ALA A 244 -1.90 -16.74 -12.95
N HIS A 245 -2.67 -17.68 -12.42
CA HIS A 245 -3.67 -18.40 -13.19
C HIS A 245 -4.89 -17.56 -13.56
N GLU A 246 -5.32 -16.64 -12.73
CA GLU A 246 -6.41 -15.72 -13.06
C GLU A 246 -6.01 -14.71 -14.16
N THR A 247 -4.74 -14.28 -14.20
CA THR A 247 -4.25 -13.34 -15.22
C THR A 247 -4.02 -14.00 -16.59
N GLU A 248 -3.71 -15.28 -16.64
CA GLU A 248 -3.56 -16.01 -17.92
C GLU A 248 -4.90 -16.31 -18.62
N GLN A 249 -6.01 -16.33 -17.89
CA GLN A 249 -7.34 -16.57 -18.45
C GLN A 249 -8.05 -15.29 -18.94
N HIS A 250 -7.51 -14.10 -18.69
CA HIS A 250 -8.10 -12.81 -19.03
C HIS A 250 -7.23 -11.97 -20.00
N LEU A 251 -6.19 -12.54 -20.59
CA LEU A 251 -5.42 -12.00 -21.71
C LEU A 251 -5.74 -12.78 -22.99
#